data_0fd483edd9bde76d98bf567d43847ebd
#
_entry.id   0fd483edd9bde76d98bf567d43847ebd
#
_cell.length_a   1.000
_cell.length_b   1.000
_cell.length_c   1.000
_cell.angle_alpha   90.00
_cell.angle_beta   90.00
_cell.angle_gamma   90.00
#
_symmetry.space_group_name_H-M   'P 1'
#
loop_
_entity.id
_entity.type
_entity.pdbx_description
1 polymer ?
#
loop_
_entity_poly.entity_id
_entity_poly.type
_entity_poly.pdbx_seq_one_letter_code
_entity_poly.pdbx_strand_id
1 'polypeptide(L)'
;MNISKISLGKVFSFRESNQANNYQNNTASGSLKSPLEKAPEKDSFEMSIGYVNDAHGQTNNMMRILSGLKGDIVVSAGDNDIGDEKNKSIHIATVKFLNLGKITATALGNHEMDTTQADLIDSLKYYNGDILTVNMKKDDLVSEDADDVKKLGRASLLKYIKPSKIVEVNGEKIGLLGTAPIDLLDRLTHPAYHTDCHVDMLNDSIEDIQEEVDNLKEQGVNKIVLLSHLGLKKDKQVAQNTSGIDVIISGHSHELVEGITEGENLLYSKTGEPVVLTEAGRDGNYFGKLNLVFDKDGVITRAQNNIGETGLYHRNLVHQYIFNEVLGKPEKIGYIKDAPPPPKSLTEENPHANFVCDVMKEETDSDIAIWHNCGVRNFFHEGEINSRDVKDISPFLDYVTVAEVDEKTIVDLFNKAIKDTYSSSSRKPGLFAVSGMNYTVDRENKKLSEMNFIDKQGNVHKIDVNNPSETKKYKVVTDEFLMSAGADFNVMAKEENYLKKYPYDKDVMVCDYIKRKNEPIVINQFGRIKFTDK
;
A
#
# COMPACT_ATOMS: atom_id res chain seq x y z
N MET A 1 -25.85 8.28 -2.51
CA MET A 1 -25.74 9.50 -3.35
C MET A 1 -25.68 9.05 -4.80
N ASN A 2 -26.58 9.52 -5.68
CA ASN A 2 -26.74 8.98 -7.02
C ASN A 2 -25.61 9.44 -7.94
N ILE A 3 -24.64 8.57 -8.26
CA ILE A 3 -23.42 8.86 -9.04
C ILE A 3 -23.75 9.15 -10.53
N SER A 4 -24.95 8.84 -10.98
CA SER A 4 -25.37 8.95 -12.39
C SER A 4 -25.71 10.37 -12.87
N LYS A 5 -25.55 11.43 -12.08
CA LYS A 5 -25.94 12.81 -12.43
C LYS A 5 -24.85 13.86 -12.27
N ILE A 6 -23.56 13.50 -12.34
CA ILE A 6 -22.54 14.53 -12.56
C ILE A 6 -22.37 14.69 -14.08
N SER A 7 -23.29 15.44 -14.66
CA SER A 7 -23.20 15.90 -16.03
C SER A 7 -21.97 16.81 -16.18
N LEU A 8 -21.10 16.48 -17.11
CA LEU A 8 -19.96 17.28 -17.60
C LEU A 8 -20.40 18.57 -18.36
N GLY A 9 -21.44 19.21 -17.91
CA GLY A 9 -22.02 20.36 -18.55
C GLY A 9 -21.69 21.68 -17.87
N LYS A 10 -20.42 22.03 -17.81
CA LYS A 10 -19.85 23.40 -17.79
C LYS A 10 -18.33 23.31 -17.83
N VAL A 11 -17.79 22.98 -18.99
CA VAL A 11 -16.37 23.16 -19.27
C VAL A 11 -16.16 24.66 -19.51
N PHE A 12 -15.59 25.36 -18.54
CA PHE A 12 -15.01 26.66 -18.78
C PHE A 12 -13.82 26.47 -19.72
N SER A 13 -13.85 27.13 -20.87
CA SER A 13 -12.70 27.23 -21.77
C SER A 13 -11.62 28.09 -21.10
N PHE A 14 -10.69 27.45 -20.40
CA PHE A 14 -9.45 28.11 -20.04
C PHE A 14 -8.48 27.99 -21.21
N ARG A 15 -8.07 29.14 -21.75
CA ARG A 15 -6.91 29.21 -22.65
C ARG A 15 -5.70 28.70 -21.87
N GLU A 16 -5.07 27.67 -22.38
CA GLU A 16 -3.75 27.22 -21.93
C GLU A 16 -2.76 28.36 -22.17
N SER A 17 -2.29 28.98 -21.10
CA SER A 17 -1.06 29.75 -21.15
C SER A 17 0.09 28.76 -21.12
N ASN A 18 0.64 28.44 -22.30
CA ASN A 18 1.90 27.73 -22.44
C ASN A 18 3.04 28.55 -21.82
N GLN A 19 3.27 28.41 -20.54
CA GLN A 19 4.59 28.60 -19.95
C GLN A 19 5.19 27.21 -19.76
N ALA A 20 5.81 26.71 -20.83
CA ALA A 20 6.77 25.63 -20.76
C ALA A 20 7.99 26.14 -19.96
N ASN A 21 7.96 25.96 -18.66
CA ASN A 21 9.18 26.03 -17.88
C ASN A 21 9.97 24.74 -18.17
N ASN A 22 11.08 24.93 -18.89
CA ASN A 22 12.15 23.98 -19.04
C ASN A 22 12.73 23.63 -17.65
N TYR A 23 12.10 22.69 -16.95
CA TYR A 23 12.79 21.95 -15.90
C TYR A 23 13.52 20.79 -16.60
N GLN A 24 14.82 20.93 -16.73
CA GLN A 24 15.69 19.84 -17.07
C GLN A 24 15.42 18.69 -16.11
N ASN A 25 15.15 17.52 -16.69
CA ASN A 25 15.05 16.25 -16.01
C ASN A 25 16.35 15.99 -15.23
N ASN A 26 16.37 16.32 -13.95
CA ASN A 26 17.29 15.70 -13.01
C ASN A 26 16.66 14.36 -12.57
N THR A 27 16.54 13.44 -13.51
CA THR A 27 16.51 12.03 -13.21
C THR A 27 17.90 11.68 -12.70
N ALA A 28 18.01 11.11 -11.51
CA ALA A 28 19.20 10.38 -11.12
C ALA A 28 19.34 9.18 -12.07
N SER A 29 19.82 9.43 -13.27
CA SER A 29 20.13 8.41 -14.25
C SER A 29 21.48 7.82 -13.90
N GLY A 30 21.50 6.90 -12.95
CA GLY A 30 22.49 5.86 -12.95
C GLY A 30 22.21 4.99 -14.18
N SER A 31 22.77 5.33 -15.33
CA SER A 31 22.72 4.46 -16.50
C SER A 31 23.62 3.25 -16.24
N LEU A 32 23.10 2.27 -15.52
CA LEU A 32 23.62 0.92 -15.60
C LEU A 32 23.29 0.43 -17.02
N LYS A 33 24.30 0.07 -17.78
CA LYS A 33 24.11 -0.50 -19.12
C LYS A 33 23.23 -1.74 -18.96
N SER A 34 22.05 -1.71 -19.58
CA SER A 34 21.20 -2.89 -19.65
C SER A 34 21.93 -3.98 -20.44
N PRO A 35 22.00 -5.22 -19.93
CA PRO A 35 22.56 -6.34 -20.69
C PRO A 35 21.77 -6.64 -21.98
N LEU A 36 20.60 -6.06 -22.17
CA LEU A 36 19.75 -6.18 -23.35
C LEU A 36 19.96 -5.04 -24.37
N GLU A 37 21.15 -4.46 -24.51
CA GLU A 37 21.45 -3.48 -25.56
C GLU A 37 21.80 -4.17 -26.88
N LYS A 38 20.79 -4.71 -27.61
CA LYS A 38 20.94 -5.01 -29.03
C LYS A 38 20.52 -3.79 -29.87
N ALA A 39 21.21 -3.54 -30.98
CA ALA A 39 20.76 -2.53 -31.93
C ALA A 39 19.35 -2.89 -32.45
N PRO A 40 18.42 -1.92 -32.58
CA PRO A 40 17.08 -2.22 -33.08
C PRO A 40 17.17 -2.81 -34.49
N GLU A 41 16.55 -3.96 -34.68
CA GLU A 41 16.40 -4.59 -35.98
C GLU A 41 15.34 -3.84 -36.81
N LYS A 42 15.34 -4.01 -38.12
CA LYS A 42 14.48 -3.26 -39.05
C LYS A 42 12.98 -3.47 -38.81
N ASP A 43 12.62 -4.58 -38.14
CA ASP A 43 11.25 -4.99 -37.87
C ASP A 43 10.97 -5.11 -36.33
N SER A 44 11.63 -4.28 -35.51
CA SER A 44 11.39 -4.25 -34.07
C SER A 44 10.14 -3.48 -33.69
N PHE A 45 9.44 -3.93 -32.63
CA PHE A 45 8.28 -3.27 -32.05
C PHE A 45 8.67 -2.54 -30.76
N GLU A 46 8.33 -1.28 -30.65
CA GLU A 46 8.59 -0.47 -29.46
C GLU A 46 7.28 -0.12 -28.73
N MET A 47 7.29 -0.24 -27.41
CA MET A 47 6.19 0.21 -26.55
C MET A 47 6.66 0.68 -25.19
N SER A 48 5.78 1.40 -24.50
CA SER A 48 5.98 1.82 -23.10
C SER A 48 4.81 1.43 -22.22
N ILE A 49 5.11 0.97 -21.01
CA ILE A 49 4.13 0.64 -19.96
C ILE A 49 4.28 1.65 -18.83
N GLY A 50 3.24 2.47 -18.59
CA GLY A 50 3.11 3.22 -17.35
C GLY A 50 2.55 2.30 -16.27
N TYR A 51 3.13 2.29 -15.07
CA TYR A 51 2.65 1.38 -14.03
C TYR A 51 2.69 1.98 -12.63
N VAL A 52 1.79 1.47 -11.79
CA VAL A 52 1.70 1.74 -10.36
C VAL A 52 1.40 0.44 -9.61
N ASN A 53 1.67 0.42 -8.32
CA ASN A 53 1.30 -0.64 -7.38
C ASN A 53 1.19 -0.03 -5.98
N ASP A 54 0.48 -0.71 -5.09
CA ASP A 54 0.45 -0.43 -3.65
C ASP A 54 0.24 1.07 -3.33
N ALA A 55 -0.73 1.70 -4.00
CA ALA A 55 -1.04 3.12 -3.78
C ALA A 55 -1.77 3.36 -2.45
N HIS A 56 -2.42 2.32 -1.90
CA HIS A 56 -3.05 2.27 -0.57
C HIS A 56 -3.91 3.50 -0.25
N GLY A 57 -4.75 3.93 -1.19
CA GLY A 57 -5.67 5.04 -0.96
C GLY A 57 -5.00 6.39 -0.70
N GLN A 58 -3.70 6.56 -0.97
CA GLN A 58 -2.94 7.79 -0.75
C GLN A 58 -3.35 8.87 -1.74
N THR A 59 -4.46 9.54 -1.45
CA THR A 59 -5.16 10.40 -2.41
C THR A 59 -4.35 11.61 -2.87
N ASN A 60 -3.49 12.17 -2.02
CA ASN A 60 -2.57 13.24 -2.41
C ASN A 60 -1.52 12.75 -3.42
N ASN A 61 -0.98 11.55 -3.21
CA ASN A 61 -0.02 10.94 -4.12
C ASN A 61 -0.71 10.52 -5.43
N MET A 62 -1.91 9.94 -5.37
CA MET A 62 -2.71 9.63 -6.56
C MET A 62 -2.89 10.84 -7.48
N MET A 63 -3.24 12.02 -6.93
CA MET A 63 -3.39 13.24 -7.72
C MET A 63 -2.07 13.71 -8.38
N ARG A 64 -0.92 13.43 -7.76
CA ARG A 64 0.40 13.75 -8.29
C ARG A 64 0.83 12.73 -9.35
N ILE A 65 0.60 11.43 -9.10
CA ILE A 65 0.85 10.34 -10.05
C ILE A 65 0.15 10.62 -11.38
N LEU A 66 -1.13 11.04 -11.35
CA LEU A 66 -1.88 11.41 -12.54
C LEU A 66 -1.22 12.50 -13.41
N SER A 67 -0.30 13.28 -12.86
CA SER A 67 0.44 14.30 -13.61
C SER A 67 1.67 13.75 -14.34
N GLY A 68 2.22 12.62 -13.89
CA GLY A 68 3.44 12.01 -14.43
C GLY A 68 3.23 10.66 -15.12
N LEU A 69 2.23 9.89 -14.70
CA LEU A 69 1.98 8.54 -15.18
C LEU A 69 1.56 8.53 -16.65
N LYS A 70 2.37 7.91 -17.50
CA LYS A 70 2.16 7.83 -18.96
C LYS A 70 2.79 6.57 -19.53
N GLY A 71 2.14 6.01 -20.57
CA GLY A 71 2.61 4.89 -21.36
C GLY A 71 1.67 4.68 -22.53
N ASP A 72 2.05 3.83 -23.49
CA ASP A 72 1.15 3.37 -24.55
C ASP A 72 0.00 2.55 -23.93
N ILE A 73 0.32 1.82 -22.84
CA ILE A 73 -0.65 1.27 -21.90
C ILE A 73 -0.29 1.72 -20.48
N VAL A 74 -1.31 1.79 -19.62
CA VAL A 74 -1.14 2.09 -18.19
C VAL A 74 -1.81 0.99 -17.39
N VAL A 75 -1.10 0.44 -16.40
CA VAL A 75 -1.53 -0.72 -15.62
C VAL A 75 -1.27 -0.54 -14.13
N SER A 76 -1.87 -1.39 -13.31
CA SER A 76 -1.56 -1.47 -11.88
C SER A 76 -1.37 -2.92 -11.43
N ALA A 77 -0.49 -3.12 -10.46
CA ALA A 77 -0.28 -4.43 -9.84
C ALA A 77 -1.06 -4.61 -8.53
N GLY A 78 -2.17 -3.88 -8.31
CA GLY A 78 -3.06 -4.04 -7.17
C GLY A 78 -2.73 -3.15 -5.97
N ASP A 79 -3.50 -3.32 -4.89
CA ASP A 79 -3.46 -2.50 -3.67
C ASP A 79 -3.55 -0.99 -3.97
N ASN A 80 -4.42 -0.63 -4.90
CA ASN A 80 -4.70 0.78 -5.21
C ASN A 80 -5.52 1.42 -4.11
N ASP A 81 -6.44 0.65 -3.53
CA ASP A 81 -7.30 1.05 -2.44
C ASP A 81 -6.66 0.77 -1.09
N ILE A 82 -7.24 1.31 -0.05
CA ILE A 82 -7.11 0.84 1.30
C ILE A 82 -8.54 0.64 1.77
N GLY A 83 -8.94 -0.62 1.78
CA GLY A 83 -10.32 -0.95 2.09
C GLY A 83 -10.64 -0.55 3.52
N ASP A 84 -11.76 0.12 3.69
CA ASP A 84 -12.43 0.30 4.95
C ASP A 84 -13.91 0.55 4.68
N GLU A 85 -14.80 -0.31 5.21
CA GLU A 85 -16.24 -0.13 5.09
C GLU A 85 -16.73 1.27 5.49
N LYS A 86 -16.02 1.90 6.40
CA LYS A 86 -16.34 3.22 6.92
C LYS A 86 -15.89 4.35 6.00
N ASN A 87 -15.02 4.08 5.02
CA ASN A 87 -14.38 5.10 4.19
C ASN A 87 -14.73 5.00 2.71
N LYS A 88 -16.02 4.85 2.40
CA LYS A 88 -16.52 4.75 1.01
C LYS A 88 -16.03 5.86 0.08
N SER A 89 -15.65 7.00 0.61
CA SER A 89 -15.11 8.10 -0.19
C SER A 89 -13.72 7.79 -0.75
N ILE A 90 -12.88 7.02 -0.06
CA ILE A 90 -11.57 6.60 -0.58
C ILE A 90 -11.77 5.60 -1.72
N HIS A 91 -12.66 4.62 -1.59
CA HIS A 91 -12.99 3.69 -2.69
C HIS A 91 -13.41 4.45 -3.96
N ILE A 92 -14.30 5.44 -3.81
CA ILE A 92 -14.73 6.27 -4.95
C ILE A 92 -13.54 7.07 -5.52
N ALA A 93 -12.68 7.62 -4.66
CA ALA A 93 -11.50 8.37 -5.09
C ALA A 93 -10.50 7.45 -5.83
N THR A 94 -10.31 6.21 -5.37
CA THR A 94 -9.48 5.20 -6.03
C THR A 94 -10.03 4.85 -7.42
N VAL A 95 -11.33 4.61 -7.56
CA VAL A 95 -11.93 4.40 -8.89
C VAL A 95 -11.76 5.62 -9.79
N LYS A 96 -11.85 6.85 -9.24
CA LYS A 96 -11.53 8.07 -10.01
C LYS A 96 -10.07 8.12 -10.44
N PHE A 97 -9.14 7.74 -9.56
CA PHE A 97 -7.73 7.63 -9.88
C PHE A 97 -7.49 6.66 -11.05
N LEU A 98 -8.01 5.44 -10.96
CA LEU A 98 -7.87 4.42 -11.99
C LEU A 98 -8.39 4.91 -13.35
N ASN A 99 -9.58 5.54 -13.37
CA ASN A 99 -10.19 6.05 -14.59
C ASN A 99 -9.47 7.28 -15.18
N LEU A 100 -9.06 8.24 -14.35
CA LEU A 100 -8.31 9.42 -14.79
C LEU A 100 -6.90 9.07 -15.27
N GLY A 101 -6.27 8.09 -14.64
CA GLY A 101 -4.98 7.53 -15.04
C GLY A 101 -5.08 6.66 -16.30
N LYS A 102 -6.30 6.38 -16.79
CA LYS A 102 -6.57 5.46 -17.91
C LYS A 102 -5.93 4.09 -17.67
N ILE A 103 -5.95 3.65 -16.42
CA ILE A 103 -5.42 2.33 -16.05
C ILE A 103 -6.29 1.28 -16.71
N THR A 104 -5.69 0.56 -17.66
CA THR A 104 -6.37 -0.37 -18.58
C THR A 104 -6.77 -1.65 -17.88
N ALA A 105 -5.92 -2.11 -16.95
CA ALA A 105 -6.12 -3.28 -16.11
C ALA A 105 -5.34 -3.15 -14.80
N THR A 106 -5.82 -3.81 -13.76
CA THR A 106 -5.15 -3.93 -12.46
C THR A 106 -5.20 -5.38 -11.97
N ALA A 107 -4.16 -5.84 -11.26
CA ALA A 107 -4.28 -7.04 -10.44
C ALA A 107 -5.22 -6.79 -9.26
N LEU A 108 -5.71 -7.86 -8.63
CA LEU A 108 -6.40 -7.79 -7.36
C LEU A 108 -5.35 -7.90 -6.24
N GLY A 109 -5.22 -6.85 -5.42
CA GLY A 109 -4.42 -6.90 -4.20
C GLY A 109 -5.24 -7.33 -2.98
N ASN A 110 -4.61 -7.41 -1.81
CA ASN A 110 -5.33 -7.77 -0.59
C ASN A 110 -6.15 -6.60 -0.04
N HIS A 111 -5.72 -5.37 -0.24
CA HIS A 111 -6.42 -4.21 0.28
C HIS A 111 -7.70 -3.85 -0.50
N GLU A 112 -7.87 -4.28 -1.74
CA GLU A 112 -9.16 -4.22 -2.41
C GLU A 112 -10.23 -5.04 -1.68
N MET A 113 -9.82 -6.05 -0.90
CA MET A 113 -10.69 -6.93 -0.13
C MET A 113 -10.83 -6.55 1.35
N ASP A 114 -10.27 -5.42 1.80
CA ASP A 114 -10.49 -4.86 3.15
C ASP A 114 -11.90 -4.24 3.29
N THR A 115 -12.82 -4.66 2.47
CA THR A 115 -14.22 -4.24 2.45
C THR A 115 -15.11 -5.45 2.19
N THR A 116 -16.43 -5.29 2.26
CA THR A 116 -17.31 -6.40 1.89
C THR A 116 -17.21 -6.70 0.40
N GLN A 117 -17.36 -7.96 0.00
CA GLN A 117 -17.41 -8.34 -1.42
C GLN A 117 -18.47 -7.52 -2.19
N ALA A 118 -19.59 -7.21 -1.55
CA ALA A 118 -20.66 -6.42 -2.17
C ALA A 118 -20.23 -4.96 -2.44
N ASP A 119 -19.53 -4.33 -1.50
CA ASP A 119 -19.03 -2.96 -1.68
C ASP A 119 -17.91 -2.90 -2.73
N LEU A 120 -17.02 -3.90 -2.76
CA LEU A 120 -16.02 -4.05 -3.83
C LEU A 120 -16.71 -4.14 -5.20
N ILE A 121 -17.67 -5.07 -5.36
CA ILE A 121 -18.41 -5.24 -6.61
C ILE A 121 -19.13 -3.94 -7.03
N ASP A 122 -19.70 -3.21 -6.07
CA ASP A 122 -20.35 -1.93 -6.35
C ASP A 122 -19.35 -0.88 -6.84
N SER A 123 -18.14 -0.87 -6.32
CA SER A 123 -17.07 0.01 -6.77
C SER A 123 -16.59 -0.35 -8.18
N LEU A 124 -16.43 -1.64 -8.47
CA LEU A 124 -15.96 -2.14 -9.77
C LEU A 124 -16.88 -1.78 -10.93
N LYS A 125 -18.19 -1.62 -10.69
CA LYS A 125 -19.15 -1.17 -11.72
C LYS A 125 -18.82 0.19 -12.31
N TYR A 126 -18.01 1.00 -11.65
CA TYR A 126 -17.62 2.34 -12.10
C TYR A 126 -16.19 2.40 -12.62
N TYR A 127 -15.46 1.29 -12.57
CA TYR A 127 -14.12 1.21 -13.15
C TYR A 127 -14.22 0.93 -14.65
N ASN A 128 -13.49 1.68 -15.47
CA ASN A 128 -13.50 1.57 -16.92
C ASN A 128 -12.52 0.51 -17.47
N GLY A 129 -11.62 0.01 -16.62
CA GLY A 129 -10.69 -1.07 -16.94
C GLY A 129 -11.19 -2.42 -16.42
N ASP A 130 -10.28 -3.39 -16.35
CA ASP A 130 -10.56 -4.73 -15.84
C ASP A 130 -9.67 -5.06 -14.63
N ILE A 131 -10.23 -5.80 -13.66
CA ILE A 131 -9.42 -6.49 -12.64
C ILE A 131 -9.08 -7.87 -13.17
N LEU A 132 -7.79 -8.22 -13.09
CA LEU A 132 -7.27 -9.48 -13.62
C LEU A 132 -6.73 -10.37 -12.49
N THR A 133 -7.11 -11.65 -12.52
CA THR A 133 -6.48 -12.71 -11.72
C THR A 133 -6.79 -14.09 -12.29
N VAL A 134 -5.74 -14.90 -12.48
CA VAL A 134 -5.85 -16.28 -12.98
C VAL A 134 -6.00 -17.29 -11.85
N ASN A 135 -5.43 -16.99 -10.67
CA ASN A 135 -5.29 -17.89 -9.54
C ASN A 135 -6.41 -17.77 -8.50
N MET A 136 -7.50 -17.11 -8.83
CA MET A 136 -8.68 -17.03 -7.96
C MET A 136 -9.78 -17.92 -8.52
N LYS A 137 -10.28 -18.83 -7.70
CA LYS A 137 -11.28 -19.83 -8.04
C LYS A 137 -12.50 -19.72 -7.14
N LYS A 138 -13.66 -20.22 -7.61
CA LYS A 138 -14.84 -20.33 -6.76
C LYS A 138 -14.57 -21.32 -5.62
N ASP A 139 -14.96 -20.94 -4.42
CA ASP A 139 -14.88 -21.85 -3.27
C ASP A 139 -16.15 -22.71 -3.22
N ASP A 140 -15.99 -24.00 -3.52
CA ASP A 140 -17.09 -24.98 -3.50
C ASP A 140 -17.61 -25.28 -2.09
N LEU A 141 -16.89 -24.85 -1.04
CA LEU A 141 -17.28 -25.04 0.36
C LEU A 141 -18.26 -23.97 0.87
N VAL A 142 -18.42 -22.87 0.14
CA VAL A 142 -19.43 -21.84 0.47
C VAL A 142 -20.79 -22.35 0.01
N SER A 143 -21.59 -22.85 0.97
CA SER A 143 -22.92 -23.38 0.68
C SER A 143 -23.86 -22.27 0.18
N GLU A 144 -24.65 -22.56 -0.84
CA GLU A 144 -25.66 -21.63 -1.39
C GLU A 144 -26.78 -21.29 -0.38
N ASP A 145 -26.85 -22.01 0.74
CA ASP A 145 -27.99 -22.01 1.69
C ASP A 145 -27.79 -21.16 2.96
N ALA A 146 -26.68 -20.48 3.14
CA ALA A 146 -26.37 -19.88 4.41
C ALA A 146 -26.69 -18.37 4.48
N ASP A 147 -26.90 -17.89 5.71
CA ASP A 147 -26.86 -16.46 6.05
C ASP A 147 -25.59 -15.75 5.52
N ASP A 148 -24.57 -16.49 5.16
CA ASP A 148 -23.33 -16.05 4.53
C ASP A 148 -23.56 -15.50 3.11
N VAL A 149 -24.45 -16.10 2.31
CA VAL A 149 -24.81 -15.57 0.97
C VAL A 149 -25.44 -14.17 1.07
N LYS A 150 -26.14 -13.87 2.17
CA LYS A 150 -26.65 -12.50 2.41
C LYS A 150 -25.53 -11.51 2.73
N LYS A 151 -24.47 -11.96 3.40
CA LYS A 151 -23.30 -11.14 3.75
C LYS A 151 -22.37 -10.93 2.54
N LEU A 152 -22.24 -11.93 1.65
CA LEU A 152 -21.42 -11.88 0.44
C LEU A 152 -22.04 -11.01 -0.67
N GLY A 153 -23.33 -10.69 -0.57
CA GLY A 153 -24.07 -10.11 -1.68
C GLY A 153 -24.48 -11.18 -2.71
N ARG A 154 -25.46 -10.87 -3.56
CA ARG A 154 -26.07 -11.83 -4.51
C ARG A 154 -25.22 -12.15 -5.75
N ALA A 155 -24.01 -11.62 -5.87
CA ALA A 155 -23.18 -11.78 -7.06
C ALA A 155 -21.79 -12.31 -6.67
N SER A 156 -21.36 -13.36 -7.39
CA SER A 156 -19.98 -13.86 -7.27
C SER A 156 -18.98 -12.82 -7.75
N LEU A 157 -17.87 -12.67 -7.01
CA LEU A 157 -16.76 -11.78 -7.38
C LEU A 157 -16.18 -12.16 -8.75
N LEU A 158 -16.11 -13.47 -9.06
CA LEU A 158 -15.61 -13.97 -10.35
C LEU A 158 -16.35 -13.46 -11.58
N LYS A 159 -17.54 -12.87 -11.44
CA LYS A 159 -18.25 -12.22 -12.56
C LYS A 159 -17.69 -10.85 -12.93
N TYR A 160 -16.89 -10.27 -12.06
CA TYR A 160 -16.34 -8.91 -12.19
C TYR A 160 -14.83 -8.89 -12.41
N ILE A 161 -14.19 -10.05 -12.30
CA ILE A 161 -12.76 -10.23 -12.55
C ILE A 161 -12.56 -11.16 -13.76
N LYS A 162 -11.42 -11.03 -14.43
CA LYS A 162 -11.05 -11.82 -15.60
C LYS A 162 -9.67 -12.43 -15.43
N PRO A 163 -9.36 -13.57 -16.06
CA PRO A 163 -7.99 -14.09 -16.03
C PRO A 163 -7.03 -13.18 -16.80
N SER A 164 -7.45 -12.70 -17.96
CA SER A 164 -6.61 -11.90 -18.86
C SER A 164 -7.41 -10.89 -19.68
N LYS A 165 -6.68 -10.05 -20.41
CA LYS A 165 -7.19 -9.08 -21.37
C LYS A 165 -6.19 -8.91 -22.52
N ILE A 166 -6.66 -8.91 -23.76
CA ILE A 166 -5.86 -8.52 -24.92
C ILE A 166 -6.12 -7.04 -25.23
N VAL A 167 -5.05 -6.28 -25.38
CA VAL A 167 -5.09 -4.88 -25.83
C VAL A 167 -4.27 -4.73 -27.10
N GLU A 168 -4.60 -3.73 -27.94
CA GLU A 168 -3.85 -3.43 -29.15
C GLU A 168 -3.03 -2.16 -28.94
N VAL A 169 -1.75 -2.22 -29.24
CA VAL A 169 -0.80 -1.11 -29.20
C VAL A 169 -0.09 -1.05 -30.54
N ASN A 170 -0.27 0.04 -31.28
CA ASN A 170 0.36 0.28 -32.58
C ASN A 170 0.19 -0.89 -33.58
N GLY A 171 -0.94 -1.59 -33.52
CA GLY A 171 -1.27 -2.73 -34.41
C GLY A 171 -0.80 -4.09 -33.90
N GLU A 172 -0.11 -4.16 -32.76
CA GLU A 172 0.34 -5.39 -32.10
C GLU A 172 -0.54 -5.76 -30.93
N LYS A 173 -0.80 -7.06 -30.74
CA LYS A 173 -1.56 -7.59 -29.62
C LYS A 173 -0.66 -7.76 -28.38
N ILE A 174 -1.08 -7.19 -27.26
CA ILE A 174 -0.43 -7.34 -25.96
C ILE A 174 -1.39 -8.08 -25.03
N GLY A 175 -0.96 -9.18 -24.45
CA GLY A 175 -1.70 -9.92 -23.43
C GLY A 175 -1.38 -9.36 -22.04
N LEU A 176 -2.42 -9.03 -21.29
CA LEU A 176 -2.32 -8.68 -19.88
C LEU A 176 -3.00 -9.79 -19.09
N LEU A 177 -2.33 -10.37 -18.10
CA LEU A 177 -2.93 -11.30 -17.14
C LEU A 177 -2.61 -10.85 -15.72
N GLY A 178 -3.32 -11.34 -14.72
CA GLY A 178 -3.14 -10.91 -13.34
C GLY A 178 -3.07 -12.05 -12.35
N THR A 179 -2.55 -11.78 -11.14
CA THR A 179 -2.60 -12.70 -9.99
C THR A 179 -2.96 -11.96 -8.72
N ALA A 180 -3.80 -12.60 -7.89
CA ALA A 180 -4.08 -12.20 -6.51
C ALA A 180 -3.01 -12.78 -5.55
N PRO A 181 -2.81 -12.18 -4.36
CA PRO A 181 -1.85 -12.69 -3.38
C PRO A 181 -2.31 -14.03 -2.79
N ILE A 182 -1.41 -14.99 -2.67
CA ILE A 182 -1.74 -16.35 -2.17
C ILE A 182 -2.13 -16.36 -0.69
N ASP A 183 -1.81 -15.32 0.06
CA ASP A 183 -2.17 -15.12 1.46
C ASP A 183 -3.39 -14.20 1.64
N LEU A 184 -4.19 -13.99 0.56
CA LEU A 184 -5.35 -13.11 0.57
C LEU A 184 -6.30 -13.42 1.72
N LEU A 185 -6.73 -14.68 1.86
CA LEU A 185 -7.71 -15.07 2.87
C LEU A 185 -7.18 -14.91 4.29
N ASP A 186 -5.88 -15.13 4.48
CA ASP A 186 -5.21 -14.91 5.77
C ASP A 186 -5.13 -13.42 6.14
N ARG A 187 -5.26 -12.54 5.15
CA ARG A 187 -5.24 -11.08 5.32
C ARG A 187 -6.60 -10.48 5.68
N LEU A 188 -7.68 -11.20 5.40
CA LEU A 188 -9.04 -10.75 5.72
C LEU A 188 -9.26 -10.82 7.24
N THR A 189 -8.98 -9.73 7.92
CA THR A 189 -8.97 -9.68 9.40
C THR A 189 -10.33 -9.45 10.03
N HIS A 190 -11.30 -8.93 9.27
CA HIS A 190 -12.64 -8.64 9.79
C HIS A 190 -13.62 -9.77 9.46
N PRO A 191 -14.43 -10.26 10.44
CA PRO A 191 -15.40 -11.34 10.21
C PRO A 191 -16.46 -11.09 9.13
N ALA A 192 -16.65 -9.82 8.73
CA ALA A 192 -17.54 -9.43 7.63
C ALA A 192 -16.88 -9.50 6.25
N TYR A 193 -15.54 -9.64 6.19
CA TYR A 193 -14.80 -9.73 4.95
C TYR A 193 -14.72 -11.17 4.50
N HIS A 194 -15.79 -11.65 3.89
CA HIS A 194 -15.87 -12.98 3.31
C HIS A 194 -15.90 -12.84 1.79
N THR A 195 -15.36 -13.84 1.11
CA THR A 195 -15.45 -13.99 -0.34
C THR A 195 -15.95 -15.38 -0.69
N ASP A 196 -16.61 -15.52 -1.83
CA ASP A 196 -17.01 -16.80 -2.40
C ASP A 196 -15.89 -17.47 -3.22
N CYS A 197 -14.65 -17.00 -3.02
CA CYS A 197 -13.48 -17.44 -3.77
C CYS A 197 -12.37 -17.87 -2.81
N HIS A 198 -11.49 -18.72 -3.29
CA HIS A 198 -10.16 -18.97 -2.73
C HIS A 198 -9.08 -18.59 -3.73
N VAL A 199 -7.86 -18.45 -3.25
CA VAL A 199 -6.67 -18.21 -4.08
C VAL A 199 -5.77 -19.42 -4.02
N ASP A 200 -5.35 -19.92 -5.18
CA ASP A 200 -4.48 -21.07 -5.30
C ASP A 200 -3.09 -20.80 -4.72
N MET A 201 -2.47 -21.84 -4.17
CA MET A 201 -1.10 -21.76 -3.67
C MET A 201 -0.10 -21.54 -4.82
N LEU A 202 1.13 -21.14 -4.50
CA LEU A 202 2.09 -20.67 -5.51
C LEU A 202 2.32 -21.66 -6.67
N ASN A 203 2.43 -22.96 -6.39
CA ASN A 203 2.69 -23.94 -7.46
C ASN A 203 1.50 -24.05 -8.42
N ASP A 204 0.28 -24.13 -7.87
CA ASP A 204 -0.95 -24.19 -8.66
C ASP A 204 -1.16 -22.85 -9.40
N SER A 205 -0.86 -21.72 -8.76
CA SER A 205 -0.87 -20.40 -9.41
C SER A 205 0.10 -20.32 -10.60
N ILE A 206 1.27 -20.96 -10.52
CA ILE A 206 2.24 -21.03 -11.64
C ILE A 206 1.66 -21.84 -12.81
N GLU A 207 0.94 -22.94 -12.50
CA GLU A 207 0.26 -23.74 -13.52
C GLU A 207 -0.87 -22.95 -14.18
N ASP A 208 -1.71 -22.27 -13.41
CA ASP A 208 -2.77 -21.39 -13.92
C ASP A 208 -2.24 -20.24 -14.81
N ILE A 209 -1.13 -19.62 -14.38
CA ILE A 209 -0.45 -18.60 -15.19
C ILE A 209 0.01 -19.19 -16.53
N GLN A 210 0.64 -20.37 -16.53
CA GLN A 210 1.11 -20.98 -17.76
C GLN A 210 -0.05 -21.35 -18.69
N GLU A 211 -1.14 -21.90 -18.14
CA GLU A 211 -2.34 -22.21 -18.93
C GLU A 211 -2.90 -20.96 -19.63
N GLU A 212 -3.02 -19.85 -18.91
CA GLU A 212 -3.53 -18.61 -19.49
C GLU A 212 -2.55 -17.97 -20.48
N VAL A 213 -1.24 -18.08 -20.26
CA VAL A 213 -0.21 -17.69 -21.23
C VAL A 213 -0.37 -18.50 -22.53
N ASP A 214 -0.59 -19.79 -22.44
CA ASP A 214 -0.76 -20.66 -23.61
C ASP A 214 -2.07 -20.31 -24.35
N ASN A 215 -3.16 -20.04 -23.62
CA ASN A 215 -4.43 -19.54 -24.19
C ASN A 215 -4.25 -18.21 -24.94
N LEU A 216 -3.45 -17.29 -24.43
CA LEU A 216 -3.14 -16.02 -25.09
C LEU A 216 -2.30 -16.25 -26.36
N LYS A 217 -1.32 -17.16 -26.33
CA LYS A 217 -0.50 -17.53 -27.49
C LYS A 217 -1.35 -18.16 -28.60
N GLU A 218 -2.31 -19.01 -28.27
CA GLU A 218 -3.25 -19.60 -29.25
C GLU A 218 -4.10 -18.52 -29.95
N GLN A 219 -4.34 -17.36 -29.29
CA GLN A 219 -5.01 -16.20 -29.86
C GLN A 219 -4.07 -15.27 -30.67
N GLY A 220 -2.83 -15.69 -30.88
CA GLY A 220 -1.81 -14.98 -31.66
C GLY A 220 -1.16 -13.82 -30.88
N VAL A 221 -1.12 -13.91 -29.55
CA VAL A 221 -0.40 -12.96 -28.70
C VAL A 221 1.00 -13.50 -28.42
N ASN A 222 2.03 -12.69 -28.68
CA ASN A 222 3.43 -13.04 -28.40
C ASN A 222 4.15 -11.99 -27.54
N LYS A 223 3.41 -11.10 -26.91
CA LYS A 223 3.90 -10.10 -25.97
C LYS A 223 2.97 -10.11 -24.74
N ILE A 224 3.47 -10.59 -23.62
CA ILE A 224 2.65 -10.91 -22.44
C ILE A 224 3.19 -10.23 -21.19
N VAL A 225 2.32 -9.50 -20.51
CA VAL A 225 2.59 -8.77 -19.27
C VAL A 225 1.76 -9.35 -18.13
N LEU A 226 2.42 -9.84 -17.10
CA LEU A 226 1.79 -10.26 -15.85
C LEU A 226 1.71 -9.08 -14.88
N LEU A 227 0.51 -8.77 -14.41
CA LEU A 227 0.25 -7.85 -13.29
C LEU A 227 0.14 -8.71 -12.03
N SER A 228 1.18 -8.70 -11.20
CA SER A 228 1.28 -9.65 -10.09
C SER A 228 1.16 -8.96 -8.74
N HIS A 229 0.29 -9.52 -7.88
CA HIS A 229 0.27 -9.14 -6.47
C HIS A 229 0.79 -10.25 -5.54
N LEU A 230 1.69 -11.11 -6.06
CA LEU A 230 2.31 -12.20 -5.29
C LEU A 230 3.49 -11.74 -4.43
N GLY A 231 4.12 -10.64 -4.82
CA GLY A 231 5.35 -10.11 -4.25
C GLY A 231 6.61 -10.58 -4.98
N LEU A 232 7.58 -9.69 -5.12
CA LEU A 232 8.78 -9.81 -5.97
C LEU A 232 9.51 -11.15 -5.81
N LYS A 233 9.60 -11.69 -4.58
CA LYS A 233 10.26 -12.97 -4.32
C LYS A 233 9.55 -14.16 -5.00
N LYS A 234 8.20 -14.17 -4.99
CA LYS A 234 7.41 -15.21 -5.64
C LYS A 234 7.38 -14.99 -7.15
N ASP A 235 7.35 -13.74 -7.60
CA ASP A 235 7.38 -13.37 -9.00
C ASP A 235 8.67 -13.83 -9.71
N LYS A 236 9.80 -13.83 -9.00
CA LYS A 236 11.05 -14.45 -9.51
C LYS A 236 10.89 -15.96 -9.75
N GLN A 237 10.13 -16.66 -8.91
CA GLN A 237 9.83 -18.07 -9.12
C GLN A 237 8.87 -18.25 -10.31
N VAL A 238 7.86 -17.41 -10.45
CA VAL A 238 6.98 -17.40 -11.63
C VAL A 238 7.81 -17.22 -12.90
N ALA A 239 8.64 -16.19 -12.97
CA ALA A 239 9.48 -15.92 -14.15
C ALA A 239 10.33 -17.13 -14.58
N GLN A 240 10.91 -17.86 -13.61
CA GLN A 240 11.81 -18.99 -13.87
C GLN A 240 11.08 -20.31 -14.16
N ASN A 241 9.81 -20.44 -13.78
CA ASN A 241 9.05 -21.67 -13.94
C ASN A 241 7.95 -21.62 -15.01
N THR A 242 7.77 -20.47 -15.65
CA THR A 242 6.86 -20.27 -16.79
C THR A 242 7.62 -19.99 -18.08
N SER A 243 6.90 -19.95 -19.20
CA SER A 243 7.45 -19.58 -20.51
C SER A 243 6.49 -18.67 -21.27
N GLY A 244 7.04 -17.61 -21.90
CA GLY A 244 6.28 -16.68 -22.73
C GLY A 244 5.69 -15.49 -22.00
N ILE A 245 6.05 -15.28 -20.74
CA ILE A 245 5.87 -14.00 -20.06
C ILE A 245 7.10 -13.15 -20.37
N ASP A 246 6.90 -11.90 -20.78
CA ASP A 246 7.96 -10.94 -21.08
C ASP A 246 8.22 -9.97 -19.92
N VAL A 247 7.16 -9.55 -19.26
CA VAL A 247 7.22 -8.55 -18.18
C VAL A 247 6.36 -8.99 -17.01
N ILE A 248 6.87 -8.78 -15.80
CA ILE A 248 6.10 -8.87 -14.56
C ILE A 248 6.13 -7.50 -13.87
N ILE A 249 4.96 -6.87 -13.75
CA ILE A 249 4.76 -5.71 -12.89
C ILE A 249 4.31 -6.24 -11.53
N SER A 250 5.19 -6.15 -10.54
CA SER A 250 5.00 -6.69 -9.21
C SER A 250 4.34 -5.69 -8.26
N GLY A 251 3.73 -6.18 -7.20
CA GLY A 251 3.22 -5.45 -6.05
C GLY A 251 3.31 -6.30 -4.78
N HIS A 252 2.70 -5.86 -3.66
CA HIS A 252 2.62 -6.58 -2.39
C HIS A 252 3.91 -6.59 -1.55
N SER A 253 5.08 -6.66 -2.16
CA SER A 253 6.36 -6.65 -1.41
C SER A 253 6.85 -5.26 -1.05
N HIS A 254 6.28 -4.23 -1.67
CA HIS A 254 6.62 -2.83 -1.44
C HIS A 254 8.07 -2.48 -1.79
N GLU A 255 8.70 -3.29 -2.65
CA GLU A 255 10.08 -3.08 -3.07
C GLU A 255 10.17 -1.98 -4.14
N LEU A 256 11.18 -1.14 -4.07
CA LEU A 256 11.48 -0.17 -5.12
C LEU A 256 12.54 -0.76 -6.05
N VAL A 257 12.13 -1.11 -7.27
CA VAL A 257 13.02 -1.68 -8.27
C VAL A 257 13.44 -0.61 -9.27
N GLU A 258 14.64 -0.07 -9.09
CA GLU A 258 15.21 0.95 -9.97
C GLU A 258 16.09 0.30 -11.05
N GLY A 259 15.85 0.70 -12.30
CA GLY A 259 16.66 0.19 -13.43
C GLY A 259 16.41 -1.29 -13.75
N ILE A 260 17.35 -1.89 -14.50
CA ILE A 260 17.31 -3.30 -14.90
C ILE A 260 18.69 -3.90 -14.69
N THR A 261 18.75 -4.96 -13.89
CA THR A 261 19.98 -5.67 -13.51
C THR A 261 19.82 -7.15 -13.76
N GLU A 262 20.73 -7.74 -14.54
CA GLU A 262 20.72 -9.18 -14.82
C GLU A 262 20.92 -10.01 -13.55
N GLY A 263 20.10 -11.06 -13.39
CA GLY A 263 20.08 -11.93 -12.21
C GLY A 263 19.30 -11.37 -11.01
N GLU A 264 18.94 -10.08 -11.01
CA GLU A 264 18.13 -9.46 -9.96
C GLU A 264 16.67 -9.27 -10.40
N ASN A 265 16.46 -8.51 -11.47
CA ASN A 265 15.14 -8.20 -12.03
C ASN A 265 15.05 -8.32 -13.56
N LEU A 266 16.15 -8.73 -14.22
CA LEU A 266 16.17 -9.34 -15.53
C LEU A 266 16.51 -10.82 -15.32
N LEU A 267 15.52 -11.67 -15.50
CA LEU A 267 15.60 -13.11 -15.33
C LEU A 267 15.37 -13.80 -16.67
N TYR A 268 15.45 -15.11 -16.67
CA TYR A 268 15.18 -15.91 -17.85
C TYR A 268 14.11 -16.95 -17.54
N SER A 269 13.17 -17.08 -18.47
CA SER A 269 12.07 -18.02 -18.41
C SER A 269 12.57 -19.47 -18.45
N LYS A 270 11.67 -20.41 -18.23
CA LYS A 270 11.95 -21.85 -18.36
C LYS A 270 12.51 -22.23 -19.75
N THR A 271 12.19 -21.45 -20.78
CA THR A 271 12.68 -21.64 -22.16
C THR A 271 13.89 -20.76 -22.51
N GLY A 272 14.37 -19.94 -21.58
CA GLY A 272 15.56 -19.11 -21.74
C GLY A 272 15.30 -17.74 -22.36
N GLU A 273 14.05 -17.31 -22.48
CA GLU A 273 13.68 -15.96 -22.93
C GLU A 273 13.79 -14.95 -21.78
N PRO A 274 14.18 -13.70 -22.04
CA PRO A 274 14.32 -12.68 -21.00
C PRO A 274 12.95 -12.29 -20.42
N VAL A 275 12.89 -12.16 -19.09
CA VAL A 275 11.72 -11.68 -18.32
C VAL A 275 12.13 -10.49 -17.47
N VAL A 276 11.50 -9.35 -17.67
CA VAL A 276 11.77 -8.12 -16.91
C VAL A 276 10.78 -8.01 -15.75
N LEU A 277 11.28 -7.88 -14.52
CA LEU A 277 10.49 -7.64 -13.31
C LEU A 277 10.67 -6.20 -12.84
N THR A 278 9.59 -5.58 -12.37
CA THR A 278 9.64 -4.24 -11.76
C THR A 278 8.55 -4.04 -10.72
N GLU A 279 8.80 -3.14 -9.76
CA GLU A 279 7.88 -2.74 -8.70
C GLU A 279 8.17 -1.28 -8.31
N ALA A 280 7.16 -0.47 -8.05
CA ALA A 280 7.30 0.97 -7.79
C ALA A 280 7.14 1.34 -6.31
N GLY A 281 7.67 0.54 -5.40
CA GLY A 281 7.59 0.80 -3.97
C GLY A 281 6.17 0.71 -3.43
N ARG A 282 5.77 1.61 -2.52
CA ARG A 282 4.47 1.59 -1.86
C ARG A 282 3.92 2.99 -1.59
N ASP A 283 2.66 3.04 -1.13
CA ASP A 283 1.95 4.23 -0.66
C ASP A 283 1.88 5.33 -1.74
N GLY A 284 1.97 4.93 -3.03
CA GLY A 284 1.98 5.85 -4.15
C GLY A 284 3.15 6.84 -4.13
N ASN A 285 4.25 6.54 -3.42
CA ASN A 285 5.44 7.38 -3.38
C ASN A 285 6.21 7.40 -4.70
N TYR A 286 5.99 6.39 -5.51
CA TYR A 286 6.63 6.21 -6.81
C TYR A 286 5.62 5.70 -7.85
N PHE A 287 5.97 5.85 -9.11
CA PHE A 287 5.33 5.21 -10.25
C PHE A 287 6.39 4.94 -11.31
N GLY A 288 6.15 3.96 -12.19
CA GLY A 288 7.12 3.56 -13.17
C GLY A 288 6.72 3.81 -14.61
N LYS A 289 7.73 3.91 -15.48
CA LYS A 289 7.59 3.83 -16.92
C LYS A 289 8.63 2.87 -17.47
N LEU A 290 8.18 1.72 -17.97
CA LEU A 290 8.99 0.71 -18.60
C LEU A 290 8.93 0.90 -20.13
N ASN A 291 10.06 1.17 -20.76
CA ASN A 291 10.20 1.24 -22.21
C ASN A 291 10.80 -0.08 -22.72
N LEU A 292 10.19 -0.67 -23.73
CA LEU A 292 10.51 -2.01 -24.24
C LEU A 292 10.71 -1.99 -25.74
N VAL A 293 11.63 -2.80 -26.23
CA VAL A 293 11.81 -3.11 -27.64
C VAL A 293 11.77 -4.62 -27.79
N PHE A 294 10.90 -5.09 -28.64
CA PHE A 294 10.74 -6.49 -29.02
C PHE A 294 11.26 -6.72 -30.42
N ASP A 295 11.82 -7.90 -30.69
CA ASP A 295 12.08 -8.34 -32.05
C ASP A 295 10.80 -8.84 -32.74
N LYS A 296 10.94 -9.29 -33.97
CA LYS A 296 9.82 -9.81 -34.79
C LYS A 296 9.15 -11.08 -34.20
N ASP A 297 9.85 -11.80 -33.35
CA ASP A 297 9.37 -13.03 -32.72
C ASP A 297 8.70 -12.75 -31.34
N GLY A 298 8.73 -11.49 -30.88
CA GLY A 298 8.14 -11.04 -29.62
C GLY A 298 9.08 -11.13 -28.42
N VAL A 299 10.39 -11.33 -28.64
CA VAL A 299 11.39 -11.41 -27.57
C VAL A 299 11.92 -10.02 -27.23
N ILE A 300 12.05 -9.69 -25.95
CA ILE A 300 12.61 -8.41 -25.50
C ILE A 300 14.09 -8.33 -25.89
N THR A 301 14.47 -7.29 -26.65
CA THR A 301 15.85 -7.00 -27.05
C THR A 301 16.42 -5.77 -26.36
N ARG A 302 15.55 -4.90 -25.81
CA ARG A 302 15.94 -3.76 -25.00
C ARG A 302 14.83 -3.42 -24.00
N ALA A 303 15.24 -3.08 -22.78
CA ALA A 303 14.34 -2.62 -21.75
C ALA A 303 14.99 -1.48 -20.94
N GLN A 304 14.20 -0.49 -20.54
CA GLN A 304 14.61 0.60 -19.66
C GLN A 304 13.49 0.90 -18.68
N ASN A 305 13.79 0.79 -17.40
CA ASN A 305 12.87 1.15 -16.33
C ASN A 305 13.20 2.54 -15.77
N ASN A 306 12.21 3.41 -15.73
CA ASN A 306 12.33 4.77 -15.19
C ASN A 306 11.32 4.94 -14.06
N ILE A 307 11.80 5.28 -12.88
CA ILE A 307 10.97 5.54 -11.70
C ILE A 307 10.77 7.04 -11.55
N GLY A 308 9.51 7.45 -11.41
CA GLY A 308 9.10 8.80 -11.05
C GLY A 308 8.83 8.89 -9.55
N GLU A 309 9.52 9.78 -8.85
CA GLU A 309 9.24 10.10 -7.46
C GLU A 309 8.04 11.05 -7.40
N THR A 310 6.95 10.59 -6.79
CA THR A 310 5.65 11.30 -6.78
C THR A 310 5.73 12.69 -6.16
N GLY A 311 6.57 12.87 -5.14
CA GLY A 311 6.79 14.15 -4.46
C GLY A 311 7.25 15.28 -5.40
N LEU A 312 7.89 14.94 -6.52
CA LEU A 312 8.38 15.93 -7.51
C LEU A 312 7.29 16.43 -8.47
N TYR A 313 6.09 15.86 -8.43
CA TYR A 313 5.00 16.21 -9.34
C TYR A 313 3.96 17.09 -8.67
N HIS A 314 3.47 18.09 -9.40
CA HIS A 314 2.41 18.96 -8.92
C HIS A 314 1.03 18.32 -9.09
N ARG A 315 0.14 18.59 -8.14
CA ARG A 315 -1.27 18.21 -8.25
C ARG A 315 -1.96 19.12 -9.27
N ASN A 316 -2.51 18.55 -10.32
CA ASN A 316 -3.32 19.29 -11.29
C ASN A 316 -4.61 19.82 -10.62
N LEU A 317 -4.98 21.07 -10.88
CA LEU A 317 -6.16 21.72 -10.29
C LEU A 317 -7.47 20.99 -10.64
N VAL A 318 -7.57 20.42 -11.84
CA VAL A 318 -8.75 19.65 -12.25
C VAL A 318 -8.84 18.35 -11.45
N HIS A 319 -7.73 17.64 -11.26
CA HIS A 319 -7.70 16.44 -10.43
C HIS A 319 -8.05 16.78 -8.97
N GLN A 320 -7.47 17.86 -8.42
CA GLN A 320 -7.82 18.32 -7.06
C GLN A 320 -9.31 18.64 -6.94
N TYR A 321 -9.92 19.29 -7.93
CA TYR A 321 -11.35 19.56 -7.93
C TYR A 321 -12.16 18.26 -7.89
N ILE A 322 -11.85 17.29 -8.77
CA ILE A 322 -12.56 16.00 -8.85
C ILE A 322 -12.45 15.23 -7.53
N PHE A 323 -11.25 15.18 -6.95
CA PHE A 323 -11.05 14.50 -5.65
C PHE A 323 -11.74 15.24 -4.51
N ASN A 324 -11.77 16.57 -4.52
CA ASN A 324 -12.47 17.37 -3.49
C ASN A 324 -13.99 17.19 -3.53
N GLU A 325 -14.59 16.92 -4.71
CA GLU A 325 -16.02 16.60 -4.81
C GLU A 325 -16.37 15.27 -4.10
N VAL A 326 -15.41 14.36 -3.97
CA VAL A 326 -15.59 13.05 -3.33
C VAL A 326 -15.18 13.09 -1.86
N LEU A 327 -13.99 13.64 -1.57
CA LEU A 327 -13.34 13.60 -0.27
C LEU A 327 -13.64 14.82 0.61
N GLY A 328 -14.31 15.84 0.07
CA GLY A 328 -14.39 17.16 0.68
C GLY A 328 -13.12 17.98 0.45
N LYS A 329 -13.25 19.31 0.58
CA LYS A 329 -12.11 20.21 0.49
C LYS A 329 -11.26 20.10 1.76
N PRO A 330 -9.93 19.87 1.65
CA PRO A 330 -9.08 19.82 2.83
C PRO A 330 -9.03 21.16 3.53
N GLU A 331 -9.05 21.15 4.86
CA GLU A 331 -8.92 22.33 5.69
C GLU A 331 -7.44 22.59 6.01
N LYS A 332 -6.97 23.82 5.83
CA LYS A 332 -5.65 24.23 6.33
C LYS A 332 -5.67 24.20 7.86
N ILE A 333 -4.72 23.47 8.48
CA ILE A 333 -4.69 23.29 9.93
C ILE A 333 -3.47 23.89 10.62
N GLY A 334 -2.39 24.18 9.89
CA GLY A 334 -1.19 24.75 10.49
C GLY A 334 0.01 24.75 9.56
N TYR A 335 1.19 24.70 10.17
CA TYR A 335 2.49 24.71 9.49
C TYR A 335 3.48 23.79 10.21
N ILE A 336 4.19 22.95 9.47
CA ILE A 336 5.32 22.16 9.97
C ILE A 336 6.59 22.91 9.66
N LYS A 337 7.32 23.30 10.71
CA LYS A 337 8.56 24.08 10.60
C LYS A 337 9.76 23.22 10.26
N ASP A 338 9.78 22.00 10.79
CA ASP A 338 10.87 21.04 10.64
C ASP A 338 10.33 19.62 10.78
N ALA A 339 10.72 18.73 9.89
CA ALA A 339 10.37 17.32 9.92
C ALA A 339 11.55 16.50 9.40
N PRO A 340 11.96 15.44 10.12
CA PRO A 340 13.02 14.56 9.66
C PRO A 340 12.58 13.77 8.42
N PRO A 341 13.53 13.21 7.65
CA PRO A 341 13.18 12.30 6.58
C PRO A 341 12.45 11.07 7.14
N PRO A 342 11.58 10.44 6.32
CA PRO A 342 10.93 9.19 6.68
C PRO A 342 11.92 8.10 7.10
N PRO A 343 11.57 7.20 8.06
CA PRO A 343 12.39 6.04 8.35
C PRO A 343 12.48 5.14 7.11
N LYS A 344 13.64 4.54 6.89
CA LYS A 344 13.91 3.69 5.72
C LYS A 344 13.30 2.29 5.85
N SER A 345 12.95 1.88 7.06
CA SER A 345 12.40 0.56 7.33
C SER A 345 11.52 0.55 8.58
N LEU A 346 10.71 -0.50 8.70
CA LEU A 346 9.90 -0.75 9.89
C LEU A 346 10.73 -1.09 11.15
N THR A 347 12.05 -1.27 11.01
CA THR A 347 12.98 -1.59 12.10
C THR A 347 13.71 -0.35 12.64
N GLU A 348 13.35 0.83 12.14
CA GLU A 348 13.88 2.12 12.62
C GLU A 348 12.87 2.84 13.52
N GLU A 349 13.38 3.75 14.34
CA GLU A 349 12.52 4.65 15.10
C GLU A 349 11.81 5.62 14.17
N ASN A 350 10.51 5.84 14.40
CA ASN A 350 9.67 6.72 13.59
C ASN A 350 9.25 7.97 14.39
N PRO A 351 9.93 9.10 14.23
CA PRO A 351 9.60 10.33 14.95
C PRO A 351 8.23 10.91 14.58
N HIS A 352 7.74 10.67 13.35
CA HIS A 352 6.42 11.11 12.94
C HIS A 352 5.32 10.36 13.70
N ALA A 353 5.45 9.04 13.84
CA ALA A 353 4.54 8.23 14.64
C ALA A 353 4.66 8.54 16.14
N ASN A 354 5.88 8.81 16.63
CA ASN A 354 6.10 9.24 18.01
C ASN A 354 5.39 10.58 18.30
N PHE A 355 5.36 11.51 17.35
CA PHE A 355 4.58 12.76 17.48
C PHE A 355 3.08 12.48 17.59
N VAL A 356 2.53 11.57 16.77
CA VAL A 356 1.12 11.15 16.89
C VAL A 356 0.85 10.53 18.26
N CYS A 357 1.77 9.71 18.77
CA CYS A 357 1.68 9.16 20.13
C CYS A 357 1.70 10.26 21.20
N ASP A 358 2.51 11.32 21.04
CA ASP A 358 2.51 12.45 21.97
C ASP A 358 1.14 13.14 22.01
N VAL A 359 0.58 13.39 20.82
CA VAL A 359 -0.75 14.00 20.70
C VAL A 359 -1.81 13.10 21.37
N MET A 360 -1.85 11.81 21.02
CA MET A 360 -2.82 10.89 21.63
C MET A 360 -2.70 10.86 23.16
N LYS A 361 -1.47 10.79 23.69
CA LYS A 361 -1.22 10.78 25.12
C LYS A 361 -1.69 12.07 25.81
N GLU A 362 -1.38 13.24 25.24
CA GLU A 362 -1.76 14.56 25.79
C GLU A 362 -3.29 14.73 25.76
N GLU A 363 -3.95 14.43 24.62
CA GLU A 363 -5.39 14.62 24.43
C GLU A 363 -6.25 13.66 25.27
N THR A 364 -5.72 12.52 25.65
CA THR A 364 -6.45 11.52 26.43
C THR A 364 -6.05 11.50 27.91
N ASP A 365 -5.08 12.32 28.30
CA ASP A 365 -4.47 12.31 29.64
C ASP A 365 -4.05 10.90 30.06
N SER A 366 -3.44 10.15 29.11
CA SER A 366 -2.97 8.78 29.34
C SER A 366 -1.53 8.74 29.87
N ASP A 367 -1.14 7.60 30.46
CA ASP A 367 0.22 7.40 30.96
C ASP A 367 1.15 7.05 29.79
N ILE A 368 0.69 6.19 28.90
CA ILE A 368 1.43 5.64 27.76
C ILE A 368 0.58 5.74 26.49
N ALA A 369 1.21 6.10 25.39
CA ALA A 369 0.65 5.90 24.05
C ALA A 369 1.52 4.93 23.26
N ILE A 370 0.90 4.04 22.46
CA ILE A 370 1.56 3.05 21.63
C ILE A 370 0.90 3.06 20.25
N TRP A 371 1.72 3.00 19.19
CA TRP A 371 1.22 2.85 17.83
C TRP A 371 2.20 2.02 16.98
N HIS A 372 1.68 1.16 16.09
CA HIS A 372 2.48 0.27 15.27
C HIS A 372 2.95 0.96 13.97
N ASN A 373 4.22 0.79 13.60
CA ASN A 373 4.80 1.46 12.43
C ASN A 373 4.21 1.02 11.09
N CYS A 374 3.66 -0.19 10.98
CA CYS A 374 3.00 -0.62 9.73
C CYS A 374 1.69 0.14 9.45
N GLY A 375 1.09 0.79 10.46
CA GLY A 375 -0.06 1.67 10.30
C GLY A 375 0.28 3.06 9.77
N VAL A 376 1.58 3.41 9.69
CA VAL A 376 2.03 4.70 9.16
C VAL A 376 2.23 4.60 7.66
N ARG A 377 1.43 5.32 6.89
CA ARG A 377 1.41 5.24 5.42
C ARG A 377 1.96 6.47 4.72
N ASN A 378 2.08 7.59 5.45
CA ASN A 378 2.71 8.82 4.98
C ASN A 378 3.39 9.54 6.15
N PHE A 379 4.02 10.69 5.86
CA PHE A 379 4.83 11.41 6.85
C PHE A 379 4.54 12.91 6.78
N PHE A 380 4.79 13.62 7.89
CA PHE A 380 4.76 15.06 7.91
C PHE A 380 5.90 15.63 7.06
N HIS A 381 5.61 16.67 6.30
CA HIS A 381 6.58 17.40 5.50
C HIS A 381 6.61 18.86 5.92
N GLU A 382 7.75 19.52 5.77
CA GLU A 382 7.87 20.94 6.01
C GLU A 382 6.92 21.74 5.12
N GLY A 383 6.34 22.80 5.67
CA GLY A 383 5.42 23.66 4.95
C GLY A 383 4.01 23.73 5.55
N GLU A 384 3.09 24.24 4.76
CA GLU A 384 1.68 24.30 5.10
C GLU A 384 1.08 22.90 5.14
N ILE A 385 0.35 22.59 6.22
CA ILE A 385 -0.32 21.29 6.40
C ILE A 385 -1.84 21.45 6.43
N ASN A 386 -2.55 20.50 5.84
CA ASN A 386 -3.99 20.43 5.80
C ASN A 386 -4.52 19.09 6.34
N SER A 387 -5.82 19.00 6.54
CA SER A 387 -6.47 17.82 7.14
C SER A 387 -6.28 16.53 6.34
N ARG A 388 -6.13 16.62 5.01
CA ARG A 388 -5.88 15.44 4.16
C ARG A 388 -4.46 14.93 4.31
N ASP A 389 -3.48 15.84 4.47
CA ASP A 389 -2.09 15.44 4.70
C ASP A 389 -1.97 14.62 5.99
N VAL A 390 -2.73 14.95 7.04
CA VAL A 390 -2.77 14.18 8.29
C VAL A 390 -3.50 12.86 8.10
N LYS A 391 -4.62 12.86 7.36
CA LYS A 391 -5.38 11.62 7.06
C LYS A 391 -4.53 10.60 6.29
N ASP A 392 -3.69 11.06 5.34
CA ASP A 392 -2.81 10.21 4.56
C ASP A 392 -1.71 9.53 5.42
N ILE A 393 -1.39 10.06 6.63
CA ILE A 393 -0.45 9.42 7.56
C ILE A 393 -1.02 8.10 8.10
N SER A 394 -2.32 8.07 8.41
CA SER A 394 -3.05 6.88 8.85
C SER A 394 -4.42 6.85 8.18
N PRO A 395 -4.53 6.31 6.97
CA PRO A 395 -5.79 6.35 6.23
C PRO A 395 -6.85 5.38 6.77
N PHE A 396 -6.49 4.53 7.73
CA PHE A 396 -7.40 3.60 8.41
C PHE A 396 -8.35 4.34 9.35
N LEU A 397 -9.57 3.82 9.51
CA LEU A 397 -10.56 4.32 10.47
C LEU A 397 -10.57 3.48 11.76
N ASP A 398 -9.45 3.54 12.47
CA ASP A 398 -9.28 2.86 13.75
C ASP A 398 -9.50 3.85 14.91
N TYR A 399 -10.61 3.70 15.62
CA TYR A 399 -10.96 4.60 16.70
C TYR A 399 -9.92 4.61 17.83
N VAL A 400 -9.61 5.80 18.33
CA VAL A 400 -8.74 5.96 19.49
C VAL A 400 -9.39 5.33 20.71
N THR A 401 -8.69 4.40 21.35
CA THR A 401 -9.17 3.64 22.50
C THR A 401 -8.20 3.77 23.68
N VAL A 402 -8.75 3.98 24.86
CA VAL A 402 -8.00 4.08 26.11
C VAL A 402 -8.45 2.96 27.03
N ALA A 403 -7.49 2.21 27.58
CA ALA A 403 -7.75 1.10 28.50
C ALA A 403 -6.74 1.06 29.65
N GLU A 404 -7.07 0.32 30.72
CA GLU A 404 -6.10 -0.10 31.72
C GLU A 404 -5.39 -1.38 31.27
N VAL A 405 -4.06 -1.32 31.17
CA VAL A 405 -3.22 -2.43 30.69
C VAL A 405 -2.11 -2.70 31.68
N ASP A 406 -1.90 -3.95 32.08
CA ASP A 406 -0.83 -4.35 33.00
C ASP A 406 0.55 -4.45 32.32
N GLU A 407 1.63 -4.40 33.13
CA GLU A 407 3.01 -4.44 32.62
C GLU A 407 3.29 -5.71 31.81
N LYS A 408 2.75 -6.86 32.24
CA LYS A 408 3.00 -8.13 31.56
C LYS A 408 2.44 -8.10 30.13
N THR A 409 1.23 -7.64 29.97
CA THR A 409 0.58 -7.51 28.65
C THR A 409 1.39 -6.59 27.74
N ILE A 410 1.88 -5.43 28.25
CA ILE A 410 2.70 -4.51 27.47
C ILE A 410 4.02 -5.18 27.06
N VAL A 411 4.73 -5.84 27.98
CA VAL A 411 6.01 -6.51 27.69
C VAL A 411 5.84 -7.66 26.69
N ASP A 412 4.78 -8.46 26.83
CA ASP A 412 4.49 -9.56 25.92
C ASP A 412 4.17 -9.04 24.50
N LEU A 413 3.40 -7.96 24.39
CA LEU A 413 3.09 -7.29 23.13
C LEU A 413 4.36 -6.80 22.41
N PHE A 414 5.28 -6.13 23.14
CA PHE A 414 6.54 -5.64 22.58
C PHE A 414 7.46 -6.78 22.14
N ASN A 415 7.60 -7.84 22.94
CA ASN A 415 8.39 -9.00 22.57
C ASN A 415 7.85 -9.67 21.29
N LYS A 416 6.52 -9.83 21.19
CA LYS A 416 5.88 -10.37 19.98
C LYS A 416 6.14 -9.47 18.78
N ALA A 417 5.88 -8.17 18.89
CA ALA A 417 6.08 -7.22 17.81
C ALA A 417 7.54 -7.18 17.31
N ILE A 418 8.51 -7.18 18.22
CA ILE A 418 9.93 -7.22 17.87
C ILE A 418 10.25 -8.52 17.14
N LYS A 419 9.84 -9.68 17.68
CA LYS A 419 10.07 -10.98 17.06
C LYS A 419 9.50 -11.06 15.65
N ASP A 420 8.26 -10.60 15.45
CA ASP A 420 7.57 -10.64 14.17
C ASP A 420 8.19 -9.65 13.16
N THR A 421 8.61 -8.47 13.62
CA THR A 421 9.29 -7.45 12.78
C THR A 421 10.59 -7.97 12.19
N TYR A 422 11.36 -8.74 12.96
CA TYR A 422 12.63 -9.34 12.50
C TYR A 422 12.48 -10.76 11.94
N SER A 423 11.25 -11.26 11.78
CA SER A 423 11.00 -12.57 11.18
C SER A 423 11.02 -12.52 9.65
N SER A 424 10.93 -13.69 9.03
CA SER A 424 10.71 -13.82 7.58
C SER A 424 9.23 -13.71 7.18
N SER A 425 8.33 -13.48 8.13
CA SER A 425 6.89 -13.32 7.88
C SER A 425 6.63 -12.10 6.98
N SER A 426 5.63 -12.21 6.13
CA SER A 426 5.09 -11.08 5.37
C SER A 426 4.33 -10.08 6.24
N ARG A 427 3.86 -10.52 7.43
CA ARG A 427 3.19 -9.68 8.42
C ARG A 427 4.19 -9.13 9.42
N LYS A 428 4.63 -7.88 9.22
CA LYS A 428 5.59 -7.19 10.09
C LYS A 428 4.92 -5.95 10.68
N PRO A 429 4.66 -5.91 11.99
CA PRO A 429 4.06 -4.73 12.62
C PRO A 429 4.97 -3.51 12.61
N GLY A 430 6.27 -3.73 12.46
CA GLY A 430 7.29 -2.73 12.75
C GLY A 430 7.51 -2.54 14.24
N LEU A 431 8.56 -1.81 14.59
CA LEU A 431 8.80 -1.37 15.95
C LEU A 431 7.73 -0.35 16.36
N PHE A 432 7.29 -0.40 17.61
CA PHE A 432 6.26 0.50 18.07
C PHE A 432 6.76 1.92 18.30
N ALA A 433 6.05 2.89 17.78
CA ALA A 433 6.13 4.27 18.21
C ALA A 433 5.46 4.41 19.58
N VAL A 434 6.03 5.24 20.46
CA VAL A 434 5.57 5.34 21.84
C VAL A 434 5.63 6.78 22.37
N SER A 435 4.82 7.06 23.39
CA SER A 435 4.94 8.22 24.27
C SER A 435 4.73 7.82 25.74
N GLY A 436 5.40 8.50 26.68
CA GLY A 436 5.39 8.16 28.09
C GLY A 436 6.23 6.94 28.44
N MET A 437 7.03 6.43 27.50
CA MET A 437 7.94 5.31 27.72
C MET A 437 9.11 5.33 26.72
N ASN A 438 10.13 4.54 27.03
CA ASN A 438 11.19 4.16 26.10
C ASN A 438 11.55 2.69 26.27
N TYR A 439 12.20 2.11 25.26
CA TYR A 439 12.60 0.71 25.29
C TYR A 439 13.86 0.44 24.48
N THR A 440 14.50 -0.70 24.76
CA THR A 440 15.71 -1.15 24.07
C THR A 440 15.46 -2.50 23.39
N VAL A 441 15.82 -2.58 22.12
CA VAL A 441 15.70 -3.78 21.30
C VAL A 441 17.05 -4.47 21.19
N ASP A 442 17.11 -5.72 21.60
CA ASP A 442 18.21 -6.63 21.31
C ASP A 442 18.01 -7.19 19.89
N ARG A 443 18.70 -6.60 18.92
CA ARG A 443 18.57 -6.99 17.51
C ARG A 443 19.08 -8.40 17.22
N GLU A 444 20.13 -8.83 17.91
CA GLU A 444 20.72 -10.17 17.74
C GLU A 444 19.73 -11.26 18.18
N ASN A 445 19.16 -11.09 19.38
CA ASN A 445 18.22 -12.07 19.93
C ASN A 445 16.75 -11.79 19.58
N LYS A 446 16.48 -10.69 18.84
CA LYS A 446 15.12 -10.29 18.39
C LYS A 446 14.12 -10.19 19.54
N LYS A 447 14.49 -9.52 20.60
CA LYS A 447 13.69 -9.39 21.82
C LYS A 447 13.82 -8.02 22.47
N LEU A 448 12.88 -7.73 23.36
CA LEU A 448 12.94 -6.59 24.25
C LEU A 448 14.02 -6.84 25.32
N SER A 449 14.96 -5.91 25.51
CA SER A 449 16.00 -6.02 26.54
C SER A 449 15.80 -5.09 27.73
N GLU A 450 15.24 -3.90 27.50
CA GLU A 450 14.91 -2.93 28.56
C GLU A 450 13.62 -2.19 28.20
N MET A 451 12.88 -1.77 29.23
CA MET A 451 11.70 -0.93 29.10
C MET A 451 11.58 -0.01 30.31
N ASN A 452 11.25 1.25 30.08
CA ASN A 452 11.04 2.23 31.13
C ASN A 452 9.76 3.01 30.89
N PHE A 453 8.96 3.18 31.93
CA PHE A 453 7.86 4.13 31.98
C PHE A 453 8.38 5.51 32.41
N ILE A 454 7.86 6.58 31.81
CA ILE A 454 8.20 7.96 32.13
C ILE A 454 6.92 8.65 32.59
N ASP A 455 6.87 8.99 33.89
CA ASP A 455 5.68 9.62 34.47
C ASP A 455 5.48 11.09 34.00
N LYS A 456 4.37 11.69 34.39
CA LYS A 456 4.03 13.08 34.03
C LYS A 456 5.01 14.12 34.59
N GLN A 457 5.81 13.75 35.60
CA GLN A 457 6.86 14.58 36.20
C GLN A 457 8.23 14.37 35.53
N GLY A 458 8.31 13.42 34.57
CA GLY A 458 9.55 13.07 33.88
C GLY A 458 10.43 12.06 34.65
N ASN A 459 9.95 11.47 35.76
CA ASN A 459 10.69 10.43 36.45
C ASN A 459 10.65 9.13 35.64
N VAL A 460 11.80 8.45 35.62
CA VAL A 460 11.96 7.19 34.88
C VAL A 460 11.77 6.01 35.84
N HIS A 461 10.84 5.14 35.53
CA HIS A 461 10.53 3.93 36.29
C HIS A 461 10.85 2.71 35.44
N LYS A 462 11.83 1.93 35.84
CA LYS A 462 12.22 0.71 35.13
C LYS A 462 11.13 -0.37 35.27
N ILE A 463 10.78 -0.99 34.16
CA ILE A 463 9.93 -2.18 34.10
C ILE A 463 10.83 -3.42 34.02
N ASP A 464 10.61 -4.40 34.88
CA ASP A 464 11.36 -5.67 34.83
C ASP A 464 10.80 -6.53 33.68
N VAL A 465 11.46 -6.47 32.53
CA VAL A 465 11.04 -7.20 31.31
C VAL A 465 11.13 -8.73 31.46
N ASN A 466 11.85 -9.25 32.43
CA ASN A 466 11.97 -10.68 32.71
C ASN A 466 10.92 -11.19 33.72
N ASN A 467 10.38 -10.30 34.54
CA ASN A 467 9.34 -10.61 35.51
C ASN A 467 8.36 -9.43 35.65
N PRO A 468 7.64 -9.08 34.59
CA PRO A 468 6.73 -7.94 34.61
C PRO A 468 5.52 -8.18 35.50
N SER A 469 5.00 -7.11 36.11
CA SER A 469 3.88 -7.17 37.03
C SER A 469 2.55 -7.43 36.30
N GLU A 470 1.74 -8.38 36.80
CA GLU A 470 0.37 -8.63 36.34
C GLU A 470 -0.68 -7.72 37.04
N THR A 471 -0.25 -6.98 38.07
CA THR A 471 -1.16 -6.15 38.89
C THR A 471 -0.94 -4.66 38.73
N LYS A 472 0.27 -4.24 38.34
CA LYS A 472 0.58 -2.85 38.08
C LYS A 472 0.11 -2.46 36.69
N LYS A 473 -0.85 -1.54 36.64
CA LYS A 473 -1.52 -1.12 35.41
C LYS A 473 -1.18 0.32 35.05
N TYR A 474 -1.28 0.62 33.76
CA TYR A 474 -1.15 1.93 33.17
C TYR A 474 -2.39 2.26 32.33
N LYS A 475 -2.72 3.53 32.28
CA LYS A 475 -3.68 4.07 31.33
C LYS A 475 -3.02 4.20 29.95
N VAL A 476 -3.32 3.26 29.06
CA VAL A 476 -2.72 3.17 27.73
C VAL A 476 -3.71 3.65 26.68
N VAL A 477 -3.25 4.51 25.78
CA VAL A 477 -3.98 4.92 24.57
C VAL A 477 -3.34 4.32 23.33
N THR A 478 -4.16 3.81 22.43
CA THR A 478 -3.78 3.33 21.10
C THR A 478 -5.00 3.38 20.17
N ASP A 479 -4.87 2.88 18.94
CA ASP A 479 -6.02 2.66 18.08
C ASP A 479 -6.74 1.33 18.39
N GLU A 480 -7.97 1.22 17.90
CA GLU A 480 -8.81 0.04 18.11
C GLU A 480 -8.15 -1.23 17.53
N PHE A 481 -7.45 -1.09 16.40
CA PHE A 481 -6.76 -2.20 15.76
C PHE A 481 -5.74 -2.87 16.69
N LEU A 482 -4.87 -2.09 17.32
CA LEU A 482 -3.87 -2.64 18.25
C LEU A 482 -4.49 -3.05 19.58
N MET A 483 -5.56 -2.38 20.02
CA MET A 483 -6.23 -2.67 21.29
C MET A 483 -6.97 -4.01 21.27
N SER A 484 -7.64 -4.35 20.16
CA SER A 484 -8.58 -5.47 20.02
C SER A 484 -8.03 -6.70 19.31
N ALA A 485 -6.72 -6.82 19.13
CA ALA A 485 -6.04 -7.96 18.50
C ALA A 485 -6.00 -7.98 16.97
N GLY A 486 -5.88 -6.83 16.33
CA GLY A 486 -5.55 -6.80 14.91
C GLY A 486 -4.22 -7.49 14.61
N ALA A 487 -4.12 -8.16 13.45
CA ALA A 487 -2.89 -8.75 12.91
C ALA A 487 -2.13 -9.70 13.84
N ASP A 488 -2.83 -10.65 14.47
CA ASP A 488 -2.23 -11.66 15.37
C ASP A 488 -1.60 -11.10 16.66
N PHE A 489 -1.78 -9.82 16.97
CA PHE A 489 -1.43 -9.31 18.30
C PHE A 489 -2.36 -9.89 19.34
N ASN A 490 -1.82 -10.24 20.50
CA ASN A 490 -2.65 -10.58 21.64
C ASN A 490 -3.50 -9.36 22.00
N VAL A 491 -4.73 -9.60 22.39
CA VAL A 491 -5.63 -8.55 22.88
C VAL A 491 -4.93 -7.74 23.95
N MET A 492 -4.71 -6.45 23.71
CA MET A 492 -4.07 -5.55 24.68
C MET A 492 -4.97 -5.33 25.88
N ALA A 493 -6.28 -5.19 25.65
CA ALA A 493 -7.27 -5.14 26.72
C ALA A 493 -8.60 -5.72 26.23
N LYS A 494 -9.35 -6.35 27.16
CA LYS A 494 -10.73 -6.71 26.94
C LYS A 494 -11.59 -5.45 26.98
N GLU A 495 -12.74 -5.43 26.29
CA GLU A 495 -13.64 -4.28 26.28
C GLU A 495 -14.07 -3.83 27.69
N GLU A 496 -14.18 -4.77 28.63
CA GLU A 496 -14.47 -4.49 30.05
C GLU A 496 -13.41 -3.61 30.75
N ASN A 497 -12.18 -3.58 30.21
CA ASN A 497 -11.09 -2.74 30.71
C ASN A 497 -10.98 -1.40 29.97
N TYR A 498 -11.82 -1.17 28.96
CA TYR A 498 -11.81 0.10 28.25
C TYR A 498 -12.32 1.22 29.16
N LEU A 499 -11.49 2.27 29.29
CA LEU A 499 -11.87 3.49 30.00
C LEU A 499 -12.63 4.44 29.11
N LYS A 500 -12.25 4.49 27.82
CA LYS A 500 -12.90 5.34 26.83
C LYS A 500 -12.58 4.88 25.41
N LYS A 501 -13.61 4.86 24.56
CA LYS A 501 -13.47 4.74 23.11
C LYS A 501 -13.97 6.05 22.50
N TYR A 502 -13.14 6.70 21.69
CA TYR A 502 -13.48 7.94 21.01
C TYR A 502 -14.24 7.61 19.71
N PRO A 503 -15.22 8.42 19.28
CA PRO A 503 -15.96 8.17 18.04
C PRO A 503 -15.21 8.67 16.79
N TYR A 504 -13.90 8.79 16.86
CA TYR A 504 -13.01 9.25 15.78
C TYR A 504 -11.61 8.66 15.96
N ASP A 505 -10.86 8.69 14.89
CA ASP A 505 -9.49 8.20 14.86
C ASP A 505 -8.45 9.30 15.16
N LYS A 506 -7.20 8.93 15.15
CA LYS A 506 -6.05 9.75 15.57
C LYS A 506 -5.80 10.95 14.66
N ASP A 507 -6.20 10.91 13.38
CA ASP A 507 -6.03 12.03 12.45
C ASP A 507 -6.87 13.24 12.87
N VAL A 508 -8.11 13.04 13.32
CA VAL A 508 -8.97 14.10 13.87
C VAL A 508 -8.31 14.74 15.10
N MET A 509 -7.79 13.90 15.99
CA MET A 509 -7.12 14.36 17.23
C MET A 509 -5.87 15.18 16.90
N VAL A 510 -5.06 14.74 15.94
CA VAL A 510 -3.86 15.46 15.46
C VAL A 510 -4.24 16.78 14.78
N CYS A 511 -5.27 16.79 13.95
CA CYS A 511 -5.76 18.03 13.32
C CYS A 511 -6.17 19.07 14.35
N ASP A 512 -6.96 18.68 15.35
CA ASP A 512 -7.44 19.58 16.40
C ASP A 512 -6.29 20.07 17.30
N TYR A 513 -5.32 19.20 17.59
CA TYR A 513 -4.12 19.56 18.34
C TYR A 513 -3.31 20.65 17.61
N ILE A 514 -3.00 20.44 16.31
CA ILE A 514 -2.22 21.40 15.51
C ILE A 514 -2.95 22.76 15.43
N LYS A 515 -4.26 22.77 15.16
CA LYS A 515 -5.08 23.99 15.15
C LYS A 515 -5.03 24.72 16.49
N ARG A 516 -5.16 24.00 17.61
CA ARG A 516 -5.17 24.58 18.94
C ARG A 516 -3.83 25.16 19.36
N LYS A 517 -2.71 24.49 19.00
CA LYS A 517 -1.36 25.02 19.27
C LYS A 517 -1.12 26.36 18.54
N ASN A 518 -1.69 26.53 17.35
CA ASN A 518 -1.62 27.76 16.55
C ASN A 518 -0.18 28.30 16.40
N GLU A 519 0.81 27.42 16.40
CA GLU A 519 2.24 27.71 16.22
C GLU A 519 2.87 26.66 15.29
N PRO A 520 4.01 26.99 14.63
CA PRO A 520 4.69 26.00 13.79
C PRO A 520 5.14 24.77 14.59
N ILE A 521 4.77 23.60 14.10
CA ILE A 521 5.11 22.31 14.71
C ILE A 521 6.51 21.87 14.27
N VAL A 522 7.25 21.28 15.19
CA VAL A 522 8.55 20.61 14.93
C VAL A 522 8.43 19.14 15.24
N ILE A 523 8.77 18.30 14.28
CA ILE A 523 8.80 16.84 14.43
C ILE A 523 10.23 16.43 14.76
N ASN A 524 10.50 16.10 16.03
CA ASN A 524 11.83 15.72 16.49
C ASN A 524 11.82 14.67 17.61
N GLN A 525 10.78 13.85 17.65
CA GLN A 525 10.50 12.88 18.71
C GLN A 525 11.38 11.63 18.58
N PHE A 526 12.67 11.76 18.82
CA PHE A 526 13.68 10.68 18.80
C PHE A 526 14.10 10.22 20.20
N GLY A 527 14.82 9.10 20.25
CA GLY A 527 15.48 8.58 21.44
C GLY A 527 14.59 7.72 22.33
N ARG A 528 13.45 7.28 21.81
CA ARG A 528 12.51 6.39 22.51
C ARG A 528 12.83 4.92 22.29
N ILE A 529 13.54 4.61 21.20
CA ILE A 529 14.02 3.27 20.90
C ILE A 529 15.53 3.27 20.93
N LYS A 530 16.12 2.39 21.73
CA LYS A 530 17.54 2.10 21.73
C LYS A 530 17.79 0.71 21.18
N PHE A 531 18.99 0.49 20.69
CA PHE A 531 19.41 -0.80 20.16
C PHE A 531 20.67 -1.26 20.88
N THR A 532 20.71 -2.55 21.23
CA THR A 532 21.95 -3.20 21.61
C THR A 532 22.62 -3.68 20.33
N ASP A 533 23.43 -2.82 19.74
CA ASP A 533 24.32 -3.22 18.65
C ASP A 533 25.68 -3.63 19.25
N LYS A 534 26.24 -4.69 18.70
CA LYS A 534 27.68 -4.89 18.76
C LYS A 534 28.34 -4.22 17.57
#